data_335e2c18a2f1de9ab836729a953ae554
#
_entry.id   335e2c18a2f1de9ab836729a953ae554
#
_cell.length_a   1.000
_cell.length_b   1.000
_cell.length_c   1.000
_cell.angle_alpha   90.00
_cell.angle_beta   90.00
_cell.angle_gamma   90.00
#
_symmetry.space_group_name_H-M   'P 1'
#
loop_
_entity.id
_entity.type
_entity.pdbx_description
1 polymer ?
#
loop_
_entity_poly.entity_id
_entity_poly.type
_entity_poly.pdbx_seq_one_letter_code
_entity_poly.pdbx_strand_id
1 'polypeptide(L)'
;MRIRRATREDVAALMDLLRRVVPLMRAAGNLQWDESYPNESVFERDIHKGQLWVAEIDGSVAGVAALTTDQEPEYTQVGWDVEEPAVVVHRLAVDPAFRGAGVAAALMEKAEAVAAERGIAVLRVDTNTQNEATQRLFPKLGYALAGEIGLGFRPGLRFFCYEKRLK
;
A
#
# COMPACT_ATOMS: atom_id res chain seq x y z
N MET A 1 2.02 -17.60 7.50
CA MET A 1 2.38 -16.28 6.91
C MET A 1 3.13 -15.47 7.95
N ARG A 2 4.22 -14.89 7.55
CA ARG A 2 5.06 -14.06 8.42
C ARG A 2 5.14 -12.64 7.82
N ILE A 3 4.82 -11.62 8.60
CA ILE A 3 4.99 -10.22 8.22
C ILE A 3 6.26 -9.72 8.88
N ARG A 4 7.21 -9.24 8.08
CA ARG A 4 8.51 -8.76 8.55
C ARG A 4 8.98 -7.56 7.74
N ARG A 5 9.93 -6.83 8.30
CA ARG A 5 10.59 -5.78 7.51
C ARG A 5 11.37 -6.39 6.35
N ALA A 6 11.30 -5.72 5.21
CA ALA A 6 12.09 -6.08 4.06
C ALA A 6 13.57 -5.74 4.29
N THR A 7 14.45 -6.52 3.69
CA THR A 7 15.90 -6.25 3.65
C THR A 7 16.35 -6.08 2.21
N ARG A 8 17.59 -5.64 2.00
CA ARG A 8 18.13 -5.46 0.64
C ARG A 8 18.12 -6.76 -0.16
N GLU A 9 18.23 -7.90 0.51
CA GLU A 9 18.16 -9.23 -0.13
C GLU A 9 16.77 -9.51 -0.72
N ASP A 10 15.73 -8.80 -0.29
CA ASP A 10 14.38 -8.98 -0.82
C ASP A 10 14.14 -8.24 -2.14
N VAL A 11 15.02 -7.31 -2.53
CA VAL A 11 14.79 -6.44 -3.69
C VAL A 11 14.58 -7.24 -4.98
N ALA A 12 15.40 -8.27 -5.21
CA ALA A 12 15.25 -9.12 -6.40
C ALA A 12 13.88 -9.80 -6.45
N ALA A 13 13.41 -10.36 -5.33
CA ALA A 13 12.10 -10.98 -5.23
C ALA A 13 10.96 -9.97 -5.41
N LEU A 14 11.15 -8.75 -4.90
CA LEU A 14 10.17 -7.67 -5.06
C LEU A 14 10.06 -7.25 -6.54
N MET A 15 11.18 -7.14 -7.24
CA MET A 15 11.15 -6.85 -8.67
C MET A 15 10.48 -7.96 -9.48
N ASP A 16 10.70 -9.20 -9.11
CA ASP A 16 10.01 -10.34 -9.72
C ASP A 16 8.50 -10.29 -9.46
N LEU A 17 8.10 -9.93 -8.24
CA LEU A 17 6.69 -9.74 -7.90
C LEU A 17 6.06 -8.67 -8.79
N LEU A 18 6.73 -7.55 -8.99
CA LEU A 18 6.24 -6.47 -9.87
C LEU A 18 6.06 -6.95 -11.32
N ARG A 19 6.97 -7.77 -11.82
CA ARG A 19 6.86 -8.31 -13.18
C ARG A 19 5.62 -9.17 -13.37
N ARG A 20 5.13 -9.80 -12.31
CA ARG A 20 3.89 -10.58 -12.32
C ARG A 20 2.64 -9.73 -12.08
N VAL A 21 2.73 -8.76 -11.18
CA VAL A 21 1.59 -7.93 -10.76
C VAL A 21 1.24 -6.85 -11.78
N VAL A 22 2.25 -6.11 -12.25
CA VAL A 22 2.02 -4.92 -13.07
C VAL A 22 1.26 -5.21 -14.37
N PRO A 23 1.62 -6.24 -15.14
CA PRO A 23 0.84 -6.54 -16.35
C PRO A 23 -0.63 -6.86 -16.08
N LEU A 24 -0.92 -7.53 -14.96
CA LEU A 24 -2.29 -7.86 -14.57
C LEU A 24 -3.07 -6.63 -14.13
N MET A 25 -2.42 -5.73 -13.39
CA MET A 25 -3.02 -4.45 -13.01
C MET A 25 -3.42 -3.65 -14.25
N ARG A 26 -2.48 -3.52 -15.19
CA ARG A 26 -2.71 -2.74 -16.41
C ARG A 26 -3.77 -3.37 -17.31
N ALA A 27 -3.78 -4.69 -17.41
CA ALA A 27 -4.82 -5.41 -18.16
C ALA A 27 -6.22 -5.20 -17.56
N ALA A 28 -6.31 -4.99 -16.26
CA ALA A 28 -7.57 -4.68 -15.57
C ALA A 28 -7.94 -3.18 -15.58
N GLY A 29 -7.15 -2.34 -16.26
CA GLY A 29 -7.40 -0.91 -16.37
C GLY A 29 -6.74 -0.05 -15.29
N ASN A 30 -6.03 -0.65 -14.35
CA ASN A 30 -5.29 0.08 -13.32
C ASN A 30 -3.90 0.44 -13.87
N LEU A 31 -3.72 1.69 -14.26
CA LEU A 31 -2.51 2.20 -14.89
C LEU A 31 -1.57 2.90 -13.91
N GLN A 32 -1.81 2.76 -12.61
CA GLN A 32 -1.04 3.42 -11.57
C GLN A 32 0.44 3.06 -11.60
N TRP A 33 0.75 1.80 -11.88
CA TRP A 33 2.13 1.30 -11.97
C TRP A 33 2.47 0.89 -13.40
N ASP A 34 3.76 0.99 -13.73
CA ASP A 34 4.30 0.63 -15.03
C ASP A 34 5.71 0.03 -14.88
N GLU A 35 6.42 -0.12 -16.00
CA GLU A 35 7.78 -0.68 -15.99
C GLU A 35 8.80 0.19 -15.25
N SER A 36 8.52 1.48 -15.09
CA SER A 36 9.44 2.43 -14.45
C SER A 36 9.15 2.68 -12.98
N TYR A 37 7.94 2.31 -12.49
CA TYR A 37 7.53 2.59 -11.11
C TYR A 37 6.54 1.52 -10.60
N PRO A 38 6.72 0.98 -9.40
CA PRO A 38 7.90 1.15 -8.52
C PRO A 38 9.16 0.54 -9.14
N ASN A 39 10.33 0.94 -8.64
CA ASN A 39 11.62 0.43 -9.10
C ASN A 39 12.52 0.09 -7.91
N GLU A 40 13.73 -0.42 -8.21
CA GLU A 40 14.68 -0.82 -7.18
C GLU A 40 15.01 0.34 -6.22
N SER A 41 15.23 1.54 -6.76
CA SER A 41 15.59 2.72 -5.95
C SER A 41 14.49 3.08 -4.95
N VAL A 42 13.23 2.95 -5.35
CA VAL A 42 12.08 3.21 -4.47
C VAL A 42 12.07 2.22 -3.31
N PHE A 43 12.24 0.93 -3.61
CA PHE A 43 12.27 -0.10 -2.57
C PHE A 43 13.49 0.04 -1.66
N GLU A 44 14.67 0.33 -2.22
CA GLU A 44 15.86 0.54 -1.41
C GLU A 44 15.71 1.71 -0.45
N ARG A 45 15.08 2.80 -0.89
CA ARG A 45 14.77 3.94 -0.03
C ARG A 45 13.82 3.56 1.09
N ASP A 46 12.75 2.83 0.76
CA ASP A 46 11.79 2.36 1.76
C ASP A 46 12.46 1.44 2.78
N ILE A 47 13.34 0.56 2.33
CA ILE A 47 14.10 -0.34 3.21
C ILE A 47 15.03 0.48 4.12
N HIS A 48 15.75 1.44 3.56
CA HIS A 48 16.66 2.29 4.33
C HIS A 48 15.93 3.06 5.43
N LYS A 49 14.71 3.50 5.15
CA LYS A 49 13.85 4.18 6.14
C LYS A 49 13.16 3.23 7.11
N GLY A 50 13.34 1.92 6.97
CA GLY A 50 12.72 0.92 7.84
C GLY A 50 11.21 0.83 7.70
N GLN A 51 10.66 1.22 6.58
CA GLN A 51 9.22 1.34 6.35
C GLN A 51 8.65 0.35 5.33
N LEU A 52 9.48 -0.52 4.76
CA LEU A 52 9.01 -1.53 3.81
C LEU A 52 8.81 -2.86 4.53
N TRP A 53 7.62 -3.44 4.36
CA TRP A 53 7.24 -4.70 4.98
C TRP A 53 6.85 -5.71 3.91
N VAL A 54 7.21 -6.96 4.14
CA VAL A 54 6.84 -8.07 3.24
C VAL A 54 6.05 -9.13 4.01
N ALA A 55 5.15 -9.77 3.28
CA ALA A 55 4.50 -10.98 3.73
C ALA A 55 5.24 -12.17 3.13
N GLU A 56 5.70 -13.08 3.98
CA GLU A 56 6.43 -14.27 3.58
C GLU A 56 5.57 -15.51 3.81
N ILE A 57 5.43 -16.34 2.80
CA ILE A 57 4.72 -17.62 2.86
C ILE A 57 5.64 -18.68 2.28
N ASP A 58 5.96 -19.70 3.08
CA ASP A 58 6.84 -20.81 2.69
C ASP A 58 8.17 -20.33 2.08
N GLY A 59 8.74 -19.29 2.67
CA GLY A 59 10.02 -18.73 2.24
C GLY A 59 9.95 -17.81 1.03
N SER A 60 8.75 -17.57 0.45
CA SER A 60 8.55 -16.70 -0.70
C SER A 60 7.92 -15.37 -0.30
N VAL A 61 8.31 -14.29 -0.96
CA VAL A 61 7.67 -12.99 -0.80
C VAL A 61 6.32 -13.01 -1.50
N ALA A 62 5.25 -13.01 -0.72
CA ALA A 62 3.88 -13.10 -1.22
C ALA A 62 3.23 -11.71 -1.40
N GLY A 63 3.75 -10.69 -0.74
CA GLY A 63 3.22 -9.34 -0.81
C GLY A 63 4.13 -8.32 -0.16
N VAL A 64 3.81 -7.05 -0.36
CA VAL A 64 4.62 -5.92 0.09
C VAL A 64 3.74 -4.72 0.38
N ALA A 65 4.16 -3.90 1.34
CA ALA A 65 3.58 -2.59 1.61
C ALA A 65 4.62 -1.68 2.25
N ALA A 66 4.59 -0.41 1.88
CA ALA A 66 5.33 0.62 2.59
C ALA A 66 4.40 1.26 3.62
N LEU A 67 4.82 1.23 4.88
CA LEU A 67 4.06 1.78 6.00
C LEU A 67 4.78 3.04 6.46
N THR A 68 4.27 4.19 6.04
CA THR A 68 4.94 5.48 6.17
C THR A 68 4.12 6.47 6.99
N THR A 69 4.67 7.66 7.20
CA THR A 69 3.92 8.80 7.72
C THR A 69 3.83 9.93 6.68
N ASP A 70 4.18 9.61 5.43
CA ASP A 70 4.16 10.60 4.33
C ASP A 70 2.75 10.72 3.77
N GLN A 71 2.18 11.90 3.91
CA GLN A 71 0.85 12.21 3.40
C GLN A 71 0.94 12.98 2.09
N GLU A 72 0.08 12.64 1.13
CA GLU A 72 -0.01 13.36 -0.13
C GLU A 72 -0.70 14.71 0.10
N PRO A 73 -0.20 15.82 -0.50
CA PRO A 73 -0.85 17.12 -0.37
C PRO A 73 -2.32 17.11 -0.82
N GLU A 74 -2.63 16.27 -1.82
CA GLU A 74 -3.97 16.13 -2.37
C GLU A 74 -4.97 15.55 -1.37
N TYR A 75 -4.52 14.96 -0.27
CA TYR A 75 -5.40 14.45 0.80
C TYR A 75 -6.25 15.56 1.43
N THR A 76 -5.84 16.81 1.32
CA THR A 76 -6.67 17.94 1.76
C THR A 76 -7.98 18.05 0.98
N GLN A 77 -8.04 17.52 -0.24
CA GLN A 77 -9.24 17.57 -1.09
C GLN A 77 -10.40 16.73 -0.55
N VAL A 78 -10.12 15.76 0.32
CA VAL A 78 -11.16 14.97 1.00
C VAL A 78 -11.41 15.43 2.43
N GLY A 79 -10.93 16.63 2.78
CA GLY A 79 -11.15 17.23 4.09
C GLY A 79 -10.23 16.72 5.18
N TRP A 80 -9.19 15.98 4.84
CA TRP A 80 -8.23 15.50 5.84
C TRP A 80 -7.24 16.59 6.22
N ASP A 81 -6.91 16.64 7.50
CA ASP A 81 -5.84 17.46 8.02
C ASP A 81 -4.51 16.71 7.83
N VAL A 82 -3.68 17.16 6.89
CA VAL A 82 -2.39 16.51 6.60
C VAL A 82 -1.33 16.81 7.67
N GLU A 83 -1.61 17.73 8.59
CA GLU A 83 -0.75 17.95 9.75
C GLU A 83 -1.06 16.97 10.88
N GLU A 84 -2.21 16.33 10.86
CA GLU A 84 -2.52 15.27 11.83
C GLU A 84 -1.67 14.04 11.52
N PRO A 85 -0.89 13.52 12.51
CA PRO A 85 -0.09 12.32 12.25
C PRO A 85 -0.97 11.14 11.82
N ALA A 86 -0.54 10.46 10.76
CA ALA A 86 -1.22 9.27 10.25
C ALA A 86 -0.19 8.27 9.72
N VAL A 87 -0.49 6.99 9.86
CA VAL A 87 0.23 5.97 9.11
C VAL A 87 -0.46 5.87 7.75
N VAL A 88 0.32 5.99 6.69
CA VAL A 88 -0.15 5.95 5.32
C VAL A 88 0.44 4.72 4.63
N VAL A 89 -0.43 3.89 4.09
CA VAL A 89 -0.01 2.68 3.37
C VAL A 89 0.22 3.04 1.90
N HIS A 90 1.44 2.78 1.44
CA HIS A 90 1.84 2.99 0.05
C HIS A 90 2.34 1.68 -0.55
N ARG A 91 2.28 1.57 -1.86
CA ARG A 91 2.89 0.46 -2.62
C ARG A 91 2.46 -0.92 -2.12
N LEU A 92 1.17 -1.06 -1.82
CA LEU A 92 0.58 -2.34 -1.45
C LEU A 92 0.42 -3.22 -2.69
N ALA A 93 1.00 -4.41 -2.67
CA ALA A 93 0.87 -5.37 -3.75
C ALA A 93 0.90 -6.79 -3.23
N VAL A 94 0.17 -7.69 -3.88
CA VAL A 94 0.12 -9.11 -3.56
C VAL A 94 0.45 -9.90 -4.82
N ASP A 95 1.34 -10.89 -4.68
CA ASP A 95 1.67 -11.80 -5.77
C ASP A 95 0.40 -12.56 -6.18
N PRO A 96 0.07 -12.59 -7.49
CA PRO A 96 -1.12 -13.30 -7.97
C PRO A 96 -1.20 -14.76 -7.52
N ALA A 97 -0.07 -15.44 -7.32
CA ALA A 97 -0.02 -16.83 -6.86
C ALA A 97 -0.58 -16.99 -5.43
N PHE A 98 -0.65 -15.90 -4.65
CA PHE A 98 -1.09 -15.93 -3.26
C PHE A 98 -2.42 -15.18 -3.04
N ARG A 99 -3.16 -14.92 -4.11
CA ARG A 99 -4.50 -14.32 -3.98
C ARG A 99 -5.41 -15.22 -3.16
N GLY A 100 -6.23 -14.59 -2.32
CA GLY A 100 -7.14 -15.32 -1.44
C GLY A 100 -6.51 -15.87 -0.18
N ALA A 101 -5.20 -15.66 0.04
CA ALA A 101 -4.49 -16.12 1.24
C ALA A 101 -4.51 -15.10 2.39
N GLY A 102 -5.18 -13.95 2.21
CA GLY A 102 -5.27 -12.92 3.25
C GLY A 102 -4.04 -12.04 3.38
N VAL A 103 -3.20 -11.96 2.34
CA VAL A 103 -1.92 -11.24 2.38
C VAL A 103 -2.15 -9.73 2.56
N ALA A 104 -3.03 -9.13 1.76
CA ALA A 104 -3.31 -7.70 1.86
C ALA A 104 -3.88 -7.34 3.22
N ALA A 105 -4.83 -8.14 3.74
CA ALA A 105 -5.39 -7.93 5.07
C ALA A 105 -4.32 -7.97 6.15
N ALA A 106 -3.40 -8.95 6.07
CA ALA A 106 -2.31 -9.07 7.05
C ALA A 106 -1.37 -7.86 7.02
N LEU A 107 -1.05 -7.33 5.84
CA LEU A 107 -0.23 -6.13 5.71
C LEU A 107 -0.96 -4.90 6.27
N MET A 108 -2.26 -4.78 6.05
CA MET A 108 -3.06 -3.69 6.61
C MET A 108 -3.15 -3.80 8.14
N GLU A 109 -3.27 -4.99 8.69
CA GLU A 109 -3.23 -5.21 10.14
C GLU A 109 -1.86 -4.82 10.71
N LYS A 110 -0.78 -5.09 9.98
CA LYS A 110 0.56 -4.65 10.39
C LYS A 110 0.64 -3.13 10.43
N ALA A 111 0.01 -2.44 9.49
CA ALA A 111 -0.05 -0.98 9.51
C ALA A 111 -0.72 -0.46 10.78
N GLU A 112 -1.80 -1.11 11.24
CA GLU A 112 -2.47 -0.76 12.49
C GLU A 112 -1.56 -0.99 13.70
N ALA A 113 -0.83 -2.09 13.71
CA ALA A 113 0.13 -2.37 14.78
C ALA A 113 1.25 -1.33 14.83
N VAL A 114 1.79 -0.95 13.67
CA VAL A 114 2.81 0.10 13.57
C VAL A 114 2.27 1.43 14.10
N ALA A 115 1.04 1.78 13.73
CA ALA A 115 0.39 3.01 14.22
C ALA A 115 0.26 2.97 15.74
N ALA A 116 -0.24 1.88 16.29
CA ALA A 116 -0.40 1.73 17.74
C ALA A 116 0.93 1.84 18.48
N GLU A 117 1.98 1.20 17.99
CA GLU A 117 3.33 1.28 18.58
C GLU A 117 3.89 2.70 18.58
N ARG A 118 3.53 3.50 17.58
CA ARG A 118 4.00 4.88 17.43
C ARG A 118 3.08 5.91 18.07
N GLY A 119 1.99 5.47 18.70
CA GLY A 119 1.01 6.38 19.29
C GLY A 119 0.22 7.16 18.26
N ILE A 120 0.09 6.64 17.04
CA ILE A 120 -0.66 7.26 15.95
C ILE A 120 -2.04 6.61 15.87
N ALA A 121 -3.09 7.42 15.90
CA ALA A 121 -4.47 6.93 15.93
C ALA A 121 -5.12 6.82 14.55
N VAL A 122 -4.49 7.33 13.51
CA VAL A 122 -5.11 7.46 12.18
C VAL A 122 -4.33 6.66 11.15
N LEU A 123 -5.06 5.88 10.34
CA LEU A 123 -4.52 5.22 9.16
C LEU A 123 -5.22 5.76 7.92
N ARG A 124 -4.46 6.03 6.87
CA ARG A 124 -4.95 6.53 5.60
C ARG A 124 -4.34 5.73 4.45
N VAL A 125 -5.13 5.52 3.42
CA VAL A 125 -4.70 4.82 2.21
C VAL A 125 -5.51 5.32 1.03
N ASP A 126 -4.86 5.46 -0.13
CA ASP A 126 -5.58 5.68 -1.37
C ASP A 126 -5.42 4.46 -2.28
N THR A 127 -6.35 4.31 -3.20
CA THR A 127 -6.32 3.23 -4.18
C THR A 127 -6.92 3.70 -5.50
N ASN A 128 -6.35 3.23 -6.60
CA ASN A 128 -6.84 3.56 -7.93
C ASN A 128 -8.30 3.14 -8.08
N THR A 129 -9.11 3.97 -8.73
CA THR A 129 -10.55 3.71 -8.92
C THR A 129 -10.83 2.44 -9.70
N GLN A 130 -9.85 1.88 -10.42
CA GLN A 130 -9.97 0.63 -11.14
C GLN A 130 -9.59 -0.60 -10.30
N ASN A 131 -9.13 -0.40 -9.07
CA ASN A 131 -8.77 -1.50 -8.18
C ASN A 131 -9.98 -1.95 -7.36
N GLU A 132 -10.72 -2.90 -7.89
CA GLU A 132 -11.93 -3.40 -7.24
C GLU A 132 -11.64 -4.19 -5.96
N ALA A 133 -10.51 -4.91 -5.92
CA ALA A 133 -10.17 -5.75 -4.77
C ALA A 133 -9.97 -4.92 -3.49
N THR A 134 -9.24 -3.81 -3.57
CA THR A 134 -9.03 -2.93 -2.42
C THR A 134 -10.31 -2.18 -2.03
N GLN A 135 -11.13 -1.82 -2.99
CA GLN A 135 -12.43 -1.18 -2.72
C GLN A 135 -13.36 -2.09 -1.94
N ARG A 136 -13.22 -3.41 -2.08
CA ARG A 136 -13.95 -4.37 -1.26
C ARG A 136 -13.27 -4.63 0.07
N LEU A 137 -11.95 -4.69 0.08
CA LEU A 137 -11.17 -5.04 1.27
C LEU A 137 -11.21 -3.94 2.34
N PHE A 138 -10.95 -2.70 1.96
CA PHE A 138 -10.78 -1.63 2.94
C PHE A 138 -12.03 -1.42 3.82
N PRO A 139 -13.24 -1.38 3.26
CA PRO A 139 -14.44 -1.31 4.12
C PRO A 139 -14.58 -2.50 5.08
N LYS A 140 -14.21 -3.70 4.65
CA LYS A 140 -14.25 -4.89 5.52
C LYS A 140 -13.30 -4.78 6.69
N LEU A 141 -12.20 -4.05 6.53
CA LEU A 141 -11.22 -3.82 7.58
C LEU A 141 -11.56 -2.62 8.47
N GLY A 142 -12.68 -1.97 8.22
CA GLY A 142 -13.17 -0.84 9.02
C GLY A 142 -12.73 0.52 8.50
N TYR A 143 -12.24 0.61 7.28
CA TYR A 143 -11.88 1.87 6.65
C TYR A 143 -13.12 2.51 6.02
N ALA A 144 -13.26 3.81 6.21
CA ALA A 144 -14.35 4.59 5.63
C ALA A 144 -13.88 5.37 4.41
N LEU A 145 -14.67 5.34 3.35
CA LEU A 145 -14.41 6.13 2.15
C LEU A 145 -14.60 7.61 2.45
N ALA A 146 -13.57 8.42 2.23
CA ALA A 146 -13.62 9.87 2.44
C ALA A 146 -13.94 10.63 1.15
N GLY A 147 -13.49 10.13 0.00
CA GLY A 147 -13.73 10.78 -1.27
C GLY A 147 -12.76 10.32 -2.36
N GLU A 148 -12.73 11.07 -3.46
CA GLU A 148 -11.92 10.77 -4.64
C GLU A 148 -11.02 11.95 -4.96
N ILE A 149 -9.76 11.66 -5.32
CA ILE A 149 -8.76 12.68 -5.66
C ILE A 149 -8.00 12.31 -6.93
N GLY A 150 -7.31 13.30 -7.51
CA GLY A 150 -6.20 13.06 -8.43
C GLY A 150 -4.89 13.15 -7.66
N LEU A 151 -3.85 12.51 -8.16
CA LEU A 151 -2.49 12.62 -7.63
C LEU A 151 -1.57 13.19 -8.70
N GLY A 152 -0.78 14.21 -8.32
CA GLY A 152 0.05 14.95 -9.27
C GLY A 152 1.10 14.08 -9.97
N PHE A 153 1.60 13.03 -9.30
CA PHE A 153 2.58 12.14 -9.91
C PHE A 153 1.97 11.15 -10.93
N ARG A 154 0.65 11.04 -11.00
CA ARG A 154 -0.08 10.22 -11.98
C ARG A 154 -1.23 11.04 -12.59
N PRO A 155 -0.92 12.05 -13.43
CA PRO A 155 -1.96 12.90 -14.04
C PRO A 155 -2.99 12.07 -14.80
N GLY A 156 -4.25 12.45 -14.65
CA GLY A 156 -5.37 11.80 -15.34
C GLY A 156 -5.91 10.55 -14.65
N LEU A 157 -5.23 10.01 -13.64
CA LEU A 157 -5.74 8.90 -12.85
C LEU A 157 -6.50 9.40 -11.63
N ARG A 158 -7.47 8.62 -11.17
CA ARG A 158 -8.29 8.95 -10.01
C ARG A 158 -8.10 7.91 -8.91
N PHE A 159 -8.23 8.34 -7.66
CA PHE A 159 -7.97 7.51 -6.49
C PHE A 159 -9.05 7.73 -5.44
N PHE A 160 -9.53 6.64 -4.86
CA PHE A 160 -10.39 6.69 -3.68
C PHE A 160 -9.55 6.73 -2.42
N CYS A 161 -9.93 7.58 -1.47
CA CYS A 161 -9.24 7.76 -0.19
C CYS A 161 -10.05 7.13 0.94
N TYR A 162 -9.37 6.32 1.76
CA TYR A 162 -9.98 5.61 2.89
C TYR A 162 -9.23 5.93 4.17
N GLU A 163 -9.97 6.05 5.27
CA GLU A 163 -9.40 6.35 6.58
C GLU A 163 -9.96 5.42 7.65
N LYS A 164 -9.12 5.02 8.59
CA LYS A 164 -9.54 4.32 9.80
C LYS A 164 -8.94 5.00 11.02
N ARG A 165 -9.77 5.22 12.04
CA ARG A 165 -9.31 5.76 13.33
C ARG A 165 -9.30 4.64 14.36
N LEU A 166 -8.17 4.47 15.03
CA LEU A 166 -8.00 3.50 16.10
C LEU A 166 -8.57 4.08 17.40
N LYS A 167 -9.09 3.18 18.22
CA LYS A 167 -9.63 3.57 19.53
C LYS A 167 -8.56 3.74 20.59
#